data_731a61124aa15c9753fcf52dae91ae9f
#
_entry.id   731a61124aa15c9753fcf52dae91ae9f
#
_cell.length_a   1.000
_cell.length_b   1.000
_cell.length_c   1.000
_cell.angle_alpha   90.00
_cell.angle_beta   90.00
_cell.angle_gamma   90.00
#
_symmetry.space_group_name_H-M   'P 1'
#
loop_
_entity.id
_entity.type
_entity.pdbx_description
1 polymer ?
#
loop_
_entity_poly.entity_id
_entity_poly.type
_entity_poly.pdbx_seq_one_letter_code
_entity_poly.pdbx_strand_id
1 'polypeptide(L)'
;MFSQSDFVHMERALALAVRGLYTTDPNPRVGCVLVKDGVVIGEGFTQPAGSDHAEIQAMKDARARGHDLRGATAYVTLEPCSHFGRTPPCANALIEAKVARVIAAMEDPNPLVSGRGLSILRDAGIDVRCGLLANEARELNIGFVSRMTRKRPWVRMKMAATLDGRTGLPNGESQWITGEAARADGHAWRARASAILTGIGTVKEDDPRMTVRAIDTPRQPKRVLIDSRLDASPLSQIFVGAPTLVFCSALDSSNEERADALRARGAEIVALGNEHGKVDLPAMLTELAARGVNELHVEAGYKLNGSLLREGCVDELLVYLAPSLLGTQSLGMADLAAPATLDGRTRLAFHTVDRVGDDLRILARLMPNAAADDVDGGVDGAAGTLEDAP
;
A
#
# COMPACT_ATOMS: atom_id res chain seq x y z
N MET A 1 -7.47 -17.43 25.06
CA MET A 1 -7.60 -18.24 23.83
C MET A 1 -8.85 -17.75 23.11
N PHE A 2 -8.85 -17.66 21.78
CA PHE A 2 -10.02 -17.29 20.98
C PHE A 2 -10.85 -18.55 20.68
N SER A 3 -12.18 -18.42 20.65
CA SER A 3 -13.11 -19.50 20.29
C SER A 3 -13.28 -19.60 18.77
N GLN A 4 -13.80 -20.72 18.25
CA GLN A 4 -14.14 -20.86 16.84
C GLN A 4 -15.13 -19.78 16.35
N SER A 5 -16.07 -19.38 17.20
CA SER A 5 -17.01 -18.29 16.91
C SER A 5 -16.29 -16.93 16.76
N ASP A 6 -15.25 -16.67 17.57
CA ASP A 6 -14.47 -15.44 17.43
C ASP A 6 -13.80 -15.36 16.04
N PHE A 7 -13.27 -16.47 15.51
CA PHE A 7 -12.68 -16.53 14.15
C PHE A 7 -13.73 -16.21 13.09
N VAL A 8 -14.90 -16.83 13.13
CA VAL A 8 -15.98 -16.61 12.15
C VAL A 8 -16.40 -15.13 12.11
N HIS A 9 -16.55 -14.48 13.26
CA HIS A 9 -16.94 -13.08 13.32
C HIS A 9 -15.82 -12.13 12.88
N MET A 10 -14.56 -12.44 13.16
CA MET A 10 -13.42 -11.64 12.69
C MET A 10 -13.20 -11.80 11.18
N GLU A 11 -13.34 -13.00 10.62
CA GLU A 11 -13.34 -13.21 9.16
C GLU A 11 -14.43 -12.38 8.47
N ARG A 12 -15.62 -12.33 9.08
CA ARG A 12 -16.71 -11.48 8.58
C ARG A 12 -16.36 -9.99 8.66
N ALA A 13 -15.73 -9.54 9.73
CA ALA A 13 -15.24 -8.16 9.84
C ALA A 13 -14.18 -7.84 8.79
N LEU A 14 -13.25 -8.77 8.51
CA LEU A 14 -12.27 -8.61 7.43
C LEU A 14 -12.94 -8.53 6.05
N ALA A 15 -13.93 -9.37 5.78
CA ALA A 15 -14.70 -9.33 4.55
C ALA A 15 -15.43 -7.98 4.36
N LEU A 16 -15.94 -7.39 5.44
CA LEU A 16 -16.52 -6.03 5.42
C LEU A 16 -15.45 -4.98 5.13
N ALA A 17 -14.27 -5.08 5.73
CA ALA A 17 -13.16 -4.16 5.51
C ALA A 17 -12.71 -4.11 4.04
N VAL A 18 -12.76 -5.24 3.32
CA VAL A 18 -12.47 -5.33 1.88
C VAL A 18 -13.40 -4.43 1.04
N ARG A 19 -14.64 -4.18 1.48
CA ARG A 19 -15.55 -3.26 0.78
C ARG A 19 -15.04 -1.83 0.71
N GLY A 20 -14.16 -1.44 1.64
CA GLY A 20 -13.46 -0.16 1.65
C GLY A 20 -12.22 -0.09 0.75
N LEU A 21 -11.89 -1.15 -0.01
CA LEU A 21 -10.62 -1.30 -0.73
C LEU A 21 -10.30 -0.12 -1.66
N TYR A 22 -11.31 0.44 -2.30
CA TYR A 22 -11.15 1.51 -3.30
C TYR A 22 -11.59 2.90 -2.80
N THR A 23 -12.09 3.02 -1.57
CA THR A 23 -12.80 4.25 -1.13
C THR A 23 -12.19 4.94 0.08
N THR A 24 -11.54 4.20 1.01
CA THR A 24 -11.16 4.73 2.32
C THR A 24 -9.89 5.58 2.32
N ASP A 25 -9.00 5.38 1.34
CA ASP A 25 -7.69 6.05 1.30
C ASP A 25 -7.80 7.59 1.55
N PRO A 26 -6.95 8.18 2.40
CA PRO A 26 -5.76 7.63 3.07
C PRO A 26 -6.04 6.92 4.41
N ASN A 27 -7.30 6.75 4.82
CA ASN A 27 -7.66 6.03 6.04
C ASN A 27 -7.48 4.51 5.89
N PRO A 28 -7.25 3.77 6.99
CA PRO A 28 -7.18 2.31 6.93
C PRO A 28 -8.55 1.69 6.59
N ARG A 29 -8.49 0.51 6.02
CA ARG A 29 -9.64 -0.33 5.70
C ARG A 29 -10.01 -1.12 6.95
N VAL A 30 -11.08 -0.74 7.61
CA VAL A 30 -11.54 -1.38 8.85
C VAL A 30 -12.94 -1.93 8.66
N GLY A 31 -13.20 -3.09 9.24
CA GLY A 31 -14.53 -3.69 9.35
C GLY A 31 -14.88 -3.92 10.82
N CYS A 32 -16.15 -3.82 11.14
CA CYS A 32 -16.67 -4.06 12.47
C CYS A 32 -17.95 -4.92 12.41
N VAL A 33 -18.02 -5.92 13.29
CA VAL A 33 -19.20 -6.78 13.51
C VAL A 33 -19.57 -6.72 14.98
N LEU A 34 -20.82 -6.41 15.27
CA LEU A 34 -21.39 -6.45 16.62
C LEU A 34 -22.22 -7.71 16.81
N VAL A 35 -21.92 -8.47 17.86
CA VAL A 35 -22.56 -9.75 18.17
C VAL A 35 -23.14 -9.72 19.57
N LYS A 36 -24.38 -10.17 19.73
CA LYS A 36 -25.04 -10.35 21.03
C LYS A 36 -25.75 -11.69 21.06
N ASP A 37 -25.53 -12.44 22.12
CA ASP A 37 -26.15 -13.78 22.31
C ASP A 37 -25.95 -14.72 21.10
N GLY A 38 -24.76 -14.66 20.48
CA GLY A 38 -24.39 -15.44 19.29
C GLY A 38 -24.98 -14.93 17.97
N VAL A 39 -25.77 -13.84 17.99
CA VAL A 39 -26.39 -13.25 16.80
C VAL A 39 -25.68 -11.99 16.38
N VAL A 40 -25.41 -11.85 15.07
CA VAL A 40 -24.88 -10.60 14.49
C VAL A 40 -25.99 -9.56 14.48
N ILE A 41 -25.84 -8.52 15.30
CA ILE A 41 -26.83 -7.45 15.46
C ILE A 41 -26.51 -6.19 14.62
N GLY A 42 -25.24 -5.99 14.19
CA GLY A 42 -24.86 -4.86 13.37
C GLY A 42 -23.52 -5.06 12.70
N GLU A 43 -23.35 -4.41 11.55
CA GLU A 43 -22.17 -4.51 10.70
C GLU A 43 -21.80 -3.17 10.10
N GLY A 44 -20.50 -2.96 9.90
CA GLY A 44 -20.01 -1.74 9.30
C GLY A 44 -18.60 -1.87 8.75
N PHE A 45 -18.25 -0.96 7.86
CA PHE A 45 -16.88 -0.78 7.37
C PHE A 45 -16.58 0.70 7.22
N THR A 46 -15.29 1.06 7.24
CA THR A 46 -14.84 2.46 7.12
C THR A 46 -15.36 3.08 5.84
N GLN A 47 -16.03 4.22 5.97
CA GLN A 47 -16.55 5.01 4.87
C GLN A 47 -15.45 5.94 4.31
N PRO A 48 -15.65 6.65 3.18
CA PRO A 48 -14.69 7.60 2.64
C PRO A 48 -14.19 8.60 3.70
N ALA A 49 -12.95 9.07 3.52
CA ALA A 49 -12.29 9.94 4.49
C ALA A 49 -13.15 11.17 4.88
N GLY A 50 -13.32 11.37 6.17
CA GLY A 50 -14.20 12.40 6.75
C GLY A 50 -15.62 11.93 7.08
N SER A 51 -15.94 10.67 6.80
CA SER A 51 -17.20 10.01 7.16
C SER A 51 -16.99 9.05 8.34
N ASP A 52 -18.01 8.23 8.65
CA ASP A 52 -18.01 7.31 9.79
C ASP A 52 -16.95 6.21 9.69
N HIS A 53 -16.39 5.84 10.82
CA HIS A 53 -15.58 4.64 10.99
C HIS A 53 -16.45 3.38 11.05
N ALA A 54 -15.83 2.22 10.93
CA ALA A 54 -16.50 0.91 10.88
C ALA A 54 -17.39 0.66 12.13
N GLU A 55 -16.89 1.02 13.31
CA GLU A 55 -17.57 0.83 14.57
C GLU A 55 -18.85 1.68 14.64
N ILE A 56 -18.76 2.94 14.19
CA ILE A 56 -19.93 3.84 14.15
C ILE A 56 -20.98 3.33 13.16
N GLN A 57 -20.55 2.84 12.00
CA GLN A 57 -21.47 2.23 11.02
C GLN A 57 -22.14 0.98 11.58
N ALA A 58 -21.39 0.09 12.24
CA ALA A 58 -21.94 -1.11 12.84
C ALA A 58 -22.96 -0.78 13.96
N MET A 59 -22.68 0.25 14.78
CA MET A 59 -23.62 0.70 15.81
C MET A 59 -24.88 1.33 15.22
N LYS A 60 -24.77 2.09 14.13
CA LYS A 60 -25.92 2.65 13.39
C LYS A 60 -26.78 1.54 12.79
N ASP A 61 -26.17 0.55 12.18
CA ASP A 61 -26.86 -0.60 11.60
C ASP A 61 -27.62 -1.39 12.67
N ALA A 62 -26.97 -1.70 13.81
CA ALA A 62 -27.62 -2.38 14.90
C ALA A 62 -28.86 -1.63 15.45
N ARG A 63 -28.73 -0.31 15.65
CA ARG A 63 -29.85 0.53 16.10
C ARG A 63 -30.98 0.60 15.07
N ALA A 64 -30.64 0.70 13.78
CA ALA A 64 -31.64 0.69 12.71
C ALA A 64 -32.43 -0.61 12.65
N ARG A 65 -31.81 -1.74 13.05
CA ARG A 65 -32.47 -3.05 13.19
C ARG A 65 -33.20 -3.23 14.53
N GLY A 66 -33.22 -2.20 15.40
CA GLY A 66 -33.91 -2.23 16.69
C GLY A 66 -33.15 -2.96 17.81
N HIS A 67 -31.85 -3.20 17.65
CA HIS A 67 -31.05 -3.91 18.66
C HIS A 67 -30.43 -2.96 19.69
N ASP A 68 -30.44 -3.40 20.96
CA ASP A 68 -29.68 -2.78 22.06
C ASP A 68 -28.25 -3.30 22.06
N LEU A 69 -27.29 -2.37 22.08
CA LEU A 69 -25.85 -2.66 22.02
C LEU A 69 -25.26 -3.12 23.36
N ARG A 70 -25.96 -2.88 24.46
CA ARG A 70 -25.48 -3.23 25.81
C ARG A 70 -25.19 -4.71 25.92
N GLY A 71 -23.98 -5.04 26.38
CA GLY A 71 -23.54 -6.42 26.55
C GLY A 71 -23.05 -7.10 25.26
N ALA A 72 -23.08 -6.42 24.11
CA ALA A 72 -22.57 -6.96 22.85
C ALA A 72 -21.04 -7.14 22.84
N THR A 73 -20.54 -8.01 21.98
CA THR A 73 -19.13 -8.14 21.60
C THR A 73 -18.89 -7.41 20.29
N ALA A 74 -17.89 -6.54 20.21
CA ALA A 74 -17.44 -5.89 18.99
C ALA A 74 -16.18 -6.59 18.46
N TYR A 75 -16.24 -7.07 17.23
CA TYR A 75 -15.10 -7.59 16.47
C TYR A 75 -14.68 -6.51 15.48
N VAL A 76 -13.45 -5.99 15.60
CA VAL A 76 -12.94 -4.90 14.76
C VAL A 76 -11.57 -5.26 14.21
N THR A 77 -11.34 -4.99 12.94
CA THR A 77 -10.11 -5.42 12.26
C THR A 77 -8.88 -4.55 12.59
N LEU A 78 -9.07 -3.43 13.27
CA LEU A 78 -8.02 -2.54 13.76
C LEU A 78 -8.43 -1.98 15.12
N GLU A 79 -7.47 -1.65 15.96
CA GLU A 79 -7.67 -0.94 17.24
C GLU A 79 -8.64 0.25 17.08
N PRO A 80 -9.70 0.35 17.90
CA PRO A 80 -10.59 1.50 17.91
C PRO A 80 -9.84 2.80 18.23
N CYS A 81 -10.02 3.83 17.41
CA CYS A 81 -9.30 5.09 17.58
C CYS A 81 -9.56 5.75 18.93
N SER A 82 -8.50 6.38 19.48
CA SER A 82 -8.48 7.04 20.80
C SER A 82 -8.32 8.55 20.73
N HIS A 83 -8.09 9.13 19.55
CA HIS A 83 -7.89 10.57 19.38
C HIS A 83 -9.13 11.25 18.81
N PHE A 84 -9.35 12.50 19.23
CA PHE A 84 -10.38 13.35 18.63
C PHE A 84 -9.92 13.81 17.26
N GLY A 85 -10.62 13.34 16.22
CA GLY A 85 -10.49 13.82 14.87
C GLY A 85 -11.64 14.77 14.52
N ARG A 86 -12.28 14.54 13.36
CA ARG A 86 -13.53 15.22 12.99
C ARG A 86 -14.75 14.69 13.76
N THR A 87 -14.64 13.49 14.32
CA THR A 87 -15.65 12.79 15.14
C THR A 87 -15.03 12.35 16.47
N PRO A 88 -15.84 12.10 17.51
CA PRO A 88 -15.37 11.52 18.77
C PRO A 88 -14.69 10.16 18.53
N PRO A 89 -13.74 9.75 19.41
CA PRO A 89 -13.05 8.47 19.30
C PRO A 89 -14.00 7.29 19.33
N CYS A 90 -13.77 6.27 18.49
CA CYS A 90 -14.57 5.05 18.46
C CYS A 90 -14.52 4.28 19.80
N ALA A 91 -13.39 4.32 20.51
CA ALA A 91 -13.29 3.74 21.85
C ALA A 91 -14.35 4.33 22.81
N ASN A 92 -14.52 5.65 22.81
CA ASN A 92 -15.53 6.31 23.65
C ASN A 92 -16.96 5.92 23.24
N ALA A 93 -17.23 5.85 21.94
CA ALA A 93 -18.54 5.44 21.45
C ALA A 93 -18.91 3.99 21.85
N LEU A 94 -17.93 3.07 21.86
CA LEU A 94 -18.13 1.69 22.33
C LEU A 94 -18.37 1.64 23.84
N ILE A 95 -17.69 2.50 24.64
CA ILE A 95 -17.93 2.62 26.09
C ILE A 95 -19.35 3.14 26.36
N GLU A 96 -19.75 4.22 25.68
CA GLU A 96 -21.11 4.79 25.81
C GLU A 96 -22.19 3.80 25.42
N ALA A 97 -21.93 2.95 24.41
CA ALA A 97 -22.81 1.87 23.98
C ALA A 97 -22.85 0.71 24.98
N LYS A 98 -21.98 0.70 25.99
CA LYS A 98 -21.88 -0.33 27.05
C LYS A 98 -21.68 -1.74 26.46
N VAL A 99 -20.81 -1.87 25.45
CA VAL A 99 -20.40 -3.18 24.95
C VAL A 99 -19.64 -3.93 26.07
N ALA A 100 -19.80 -5.25 26.13
CA ALA A 100 -19.15 -6.05 27.18
C ALA A 100 -17.74 -6.48 26.78
N ARG A 101 -17.49 -6.63 25.47
CA ARG A 101 -16.22 -7.16 24.96
C ARG A 101 -15.83 -6.51 23.65
N VAL A 102 -14.52 -6.29 23.45
CA VAL A 102 -13.93 -5.86 22.20
C VAL A 102 -12.80 -6.83 21.80
N ILE A 103 -12.86 -7.36 20.57
CA ILE A 103 -11.78 -8.14 19.98
C ILE A 103 -11.26 -7.37 18.78
N ALA A 104 -10.01 -6.90 18.86
CA ALA A 104 -9.31 -6.26 17.76
C ALA A 104 -8.40 -7.26 17.05
N ALA A 105 -8.33 -7.20 15.69
CA ALA A 105 -7.40 -8.04 14.96
C ALA A 105 -5.95 -7.60 15.17
N MET A 106 -5.67 -6.31 15.18
CA MET A 106 -4.32 -5.76 15.39
C MET A 106 -4.39 -4.41 16.09
N GLU A 107 -3.28 -4.04 16.74
CA GLU A 107 -3.08 -2.68 17.26
C GLU A 107 -2.85 -1.69 16.11
N ASP A 108 -3.15 -0.41 16.37
CA ASP A 108 -2.87 0.65 15.39
C ASP A 108 -1.33 0.76 15.21
N PRO A 109 -0.82 0.64 13.98
CA PRO A 109 0.61 0.72 13.72
C PRO A 109 1.18 2.14 13.89
N ASN A 110 0.34 3.15 14.09
CA ASN A 110 0.79 4.51 14.38
C ASN A 110 1.35 4.60 15.81
N PRO A 111 2.66 4.87 16.01
CA PRO A 111 3.26 4.93 17.33
C PRO A 111 2.62 5.95 18.30
N LEU A 112 1.91 6.95 17.74
CA LEU A 112 1.21 7.96 18.53
C LEU A 112 -0.13 7.46 19.09
N VAL A 113 -0.64 6.33 18.61
CA VAL A 113 -1.97 5.78 18.94
C VAL A 113 -1.87 4.38 19.55
N SER A 114 -0.91 3.60 19.09
CA SER A 114 -0.72 2.18 19.42
C SER A 114 -1.02 1.83 20.88
N GLY A 115 -1.98 0.95 21.10
CA GLY A 115 -2.40 0.44 22.41
C GLY A 115 -3.29 1.38 23.24
N ARG A 116 -3.40 2.67 22.90
CA ARG A 116 -4.17 3.65 23.70
C ARG A 116 -5.67 3.39 23.67
N GLY A 117 -6.23 3.07 22.49
CA GLY A 117 -7.64 2.76 22.34
C GLY A 117 -8.02 1.50 23.13
N LEU A 118 -7.17 0.47 23.07
CA LEU A 118 -7.38 -0.76 23.83
C LEU A 118 -7.23 -0.53 25.34
N SER A 119 -6.32 0.35 25.77
CA SER A 119 -6.18 0.72 27.18
C SER A 119 -7.43 1.43 27.71
N ILE A 120 -7.91 2.46 27.01
CA ILE A 120 -9.12 3.22 27.38
C ILE A 120 -10.33 2.27 27.54
N LEU A 121 -10.48 1.28 26.66
CA LEU A 121 -11.56 0.29 26.76
C LEU A 121 -11.40 -0.61 27.99
N ARG A 122 -10.16 -1.07 28.32
CA ARG A 122 -9.90 -1.88 29.53
C ARG A 122 -10.15 -1.09 30.81
N ASP A 123 -9.70 0.17 30.85
CA ASP A 123 -9.89 1.07 32.00
C ASP A 123 -11.38 1.35 32.28
N ALA A 124 -12.22 1.28 31.22
CA ALA A 124 -13.67 1.36 31.35
C ALA A 124 -14.35 0.02 31.72
N GLY A 125 -13.57 -1.03 32.00
CA GLY A 125 -14.09 -2.35 32.43
C GLY A 125 -14.56 -3.27 31.31
N ILE A 126 -14.21 -2.99 30.05
CA ILE A 126 -14.56 -3.85 28.89
C ILE A 126 -13.52 -4.98 28.79
N ASP A 127 -13.96 -6.24 28.52
CA ASP A 127 -13.05 -7.35 28.18
C ASP A 127 -12.42 -7.09 26.80
N VAL A 128 -11.10 -6.79 26.75
CA VAL A 128 -10.40 -6.44 25.52
C VAL A 128 -9.36 -7.48 25.18
N ARG A 129 -9.46 -8.04 23.97
CA ARG A 129 -8.46 -8.95 23.39
C ARG A 129 -7.98 -8.42 22.05
N CYS A 130 -6.72 -8.73 21.70
CA CYS A 130 -6.10 -8.32 20.45
C CYS A 130 -5.27 -9.47 19.86
N GLY A 131 -5.10 -9.50 18.53
CA GLY A 131 -4.24 -10.45 17.83
C GLY A 131 -4.97 -11.50 16.98
N LEU A 132 -6.30 -11.48 16.94
CA LEU A 132 -7.08 -12.46 16.15
C LEU A 132 -7.05 -12.10 14.66
N LEU A 133 -6.49 -12.98 13.82
CA LEU A 133 -6.29 -12.76 12.38
C LEU A 133 -5.50 -11.46 12.09
N ALA A 134 -4.46 -11.22 12.89
CA ALA A 134 -3.65 -10.00 12.80
C ALA A 134 -2.90 -9.90 11.48
N ASN A 135 -2.46 -11.02 10.92
CA ASN A 135 -1.73 -11.04 9.64
C ASN A 135 -2.64 -10.64 8.48
N GLU A 136 -3.86 -11.13 8.45
CA GLU A 136 -4.88 -10.82 7.43
C GLU A 136 -5.27 -9.33 7.49
N ALA A 137 -5.44 -8.79 8.69
CA ALA A 137 -5.72 -7.38 8.90
C ALA A 137 -4.55 -6.49 8.45
N ARG A 138 -3.31 -6.91 8.73
CA ARG A 138 -2.08 -6.24 8.29
C ARG A 138 -1.94 -6.26 6.76
N GLU A 139 -2.19 -7.40 6.13
CA GLU A 139 -2.15 -7.55 4.67
C GLU A 139 -3.16 -6.63 3.97
N LEU A 140 -4.37 -6.54 4.48
CA LEU A 140 -5.38 -5.65 3.93
C LEU A 140 -4.95 -4.17 4.04
N ASN A 141 -4.19 -3.82 5.08
CA ASN A 141 -3.74 -2.47 5.39
C ASN A 141 -2.23 -2.27 5.20
N ILE A 142 -1.57 -3.10 4.38
CA ILE A 142 -0.10 -3.16 4.27
C ILE A 142 0.53 -1.79 3.97
N GLY A 143 -0.11 -0.99 3.13
CA GLY A 143 0.34 0.37 2.81
C GLY A 143 0.19 1.34 4.00
N PHE A 144 -0.93 1.29 4.72
CA PHE A 144 -1.11 2.08 5.93
C PHE A 144 -0.08 1.71 6.99
N VAL A 145 0.13 0.41 7.22
CA VAL A 145 1.18 -0.08 8.13
C VAL A 145 2.55 0.43 7.72
N SER A 146 2.93 0.29 6.44
CA SER A 146 4.19 0.79 5.91
C SER A 146 4.39 2.27 6.17
N ARG A 147 3.39 3.10 5.84
CA ARG A 147 3.45 4.55 6.03
C ARG A 147 3.63 4.93 7.52
N MET A 148 2.93 4.24 8.42
CA MET A 148 3.00 4.53 9.86
C MET A 148 4.34 4.10 10.48
N THR A 149 4.84 2.91 10.12
CA THR A 149 6.04 2.32 10.75
C THR A 149 7.34 2.69 10.06
N ARG A 150 7.35 2.76 8.72
CA ARG A 150 8.57 2.99 7.92
C ARG A 150 8.67 4.39 7.32
N LYS A 151 7.63 5.23 7.46
CA LYS A 151 7.53 6.58 6.87
C LYS A 151 7.67 6.59 5.35
N ARG A 152 7.31 5.49 4.70
CA ARG A 152 7.27 5.36 3.23
C ARG A 152 6.05 4.52 2.82
N PRO A 153 5.48 4.73 1.60
CA PRO A 153 4.40 3.89 1.12
C PRO A 153 4.87 2.45 0.91
N TRP A 154 3.92 1.52 0.84
CA TRP A 154 4.17 0.21 0.26
C TRP A 154 4.26 0.35 -1.25
N VAL A 155 5.40 -0.02 -1.83
CA VAL A 155 5.69 0.15 -3.26
C VAL A 155 5.48 -1.16 -3.99
N ARG A 156 4.45 -1.21 -4.82
CA ARG A 156 4.13 -2.33 -5.72
C ARG A 156 4.50 -1.96 -7.14
N MET A 157 5.49 -2.67 -7.70
CA MET A 157 5.93 -2.50 -9.08
C MET A 157 5.19 -3.49 -9.98
N LYS A 158 4.37 -2.96 -10.90
CA LYS A 158 3.64 -3.76 -11.88
C LYS A 158 4.45 -3.90 -13.17
N MET A 159 4.56 -5.13 -13.65
CA MET A 159 5.17 -5.44 -14.93
C MET A 159 4.27 -6.38 -15.72
N ALA A 160 4.23 -6.18 -17.06
CA ALA A 160 3.61 -7.11 -17.99
C ALA A 160 4.69 -7.63 -18.92
N ALA A 161 4.90 -8.93 -18.96
CA ALA A 161 5.99 -9.54 -19.68
C ALA A 161 5.56 -10.85 -20.36
N THR A 162 6.33 -11.27 -21.34
CA THR A 162 6.27 -12.62 -21.90
C THR A 162 6.87 -13.64 -20.94
N LEU A 163 6.69 -14.93 -21.21
CA LEU A 163 7.23 -16.01 -20.37
C LEU A 163 8.77 -15.98 -20.29
N ASP A 164 9.47 -15.45 -21.29
CA ASP A 164 10.91 -15.21 -21.30
C ASP A 164 11.29 -13.82 -20.72
N GLY A 165 10.36 -13.14 -20.02
CA GLY A 165 10.62 -11.93 -19.26
C GLY A 165 10.82 -10.67 -20.11
N ARG A 166 10.18 -10.56 -21.26
CA ARG A 166 10.29 -9.42 -22.17
C ARG A 166 9.08 -8.52 -22.11
N THR A 167 9.31 -7.21 -22.11
CA THR A 167 8.28 -6.17 -21.94
C THR A 167 8.03 -5.35 -23.21
N GLY A 168 8.78 -5.55 -24.27
CA GLY A 168 8.63 -4.87 -25.56
C GLY A 168 9.75 -5.20 -26.53
N LEU A 169 9.54 -4.88 -27.79
CA LEU A 169 10.53 -5.02 -28.85
C LEU A 169 11.58 -3.89 -28.82
N PRO A 170 12.74 -4.05 -29.45
CA PRO A 170 13.77 -3.01 -29.53
C PRO A 170 13.32 -1.72 -30.22
N ASN A 171 12.31 -1.80 -31.09
CA ASN A 171 11.72 -0.66 -31.79
C ASN A 171 10.69 0.14 -30.96
N GLY A 172 10.46 -0.27 -29.69
CA GLY A 172 9.49 0.36 -28.77
C GLY A 172 8.09 -0.25 -28.80
N GLU A 173 7.78 -1.18 -29.70
CA GLU A 173 6.49 -1.84 -29.72
C GLU A 173 6.30 -2.73 -28.48
N SER A 174 5.25 -2.46 -27.68
CA SER A 174 4.99 -3.12 -26.38
C SER A 174 3.51 -3.48 -26.16
N GLN A 175 2.62 -3.12 -27.08
CA GLN A 175 1.17 -3.27 -26.93
C GLN A 175 0.63 -4.27 -27.97
N TRP A 176 -0.07 -5.37 -27.56
CA TRP A 176 -0.35 -5.77 -26.17
C TRP A 176 0.34 -7.11 -25.90
N ILE A 177 1.12 -7.18 -24.83
CA ILE A 177 1.81 -8.42 -24.42
C ILE A 177 0.82 -9.33 -23.68
N THR A 178 0.05 -8.77 -22.73
CA THR A 178 -0.91 -9.52 -21.91
C THR A 178 -2.35 -9.35 -22.38
N GLY A 179 -3.19 -10.32 -22.05
CA GLY A 179 -4.59 -10.37 -22.44
C GLY A 179 -5.47 -9.31 -21.78
N GLU A 180 -6.72 -9.22 -22.24
CA GLU A 180 -7.70 -8.24 -21.75
C GLU A 180 -8.01 -8.42 -20.25
N ALA A 181 -8.15 -9.67 -19.80
CA ALA A 181 -8.41 -9.98 -18.38
C ALA A 181 -7.31 -9.45 -17.45
N ALA A 182 -6.03 -9.62 -17.83
CA ALA A 182 -4.90 -9.10 -17.05
C ALA A 182 -4.86 -7.54 -17.05
N ARG A 183 -5.22 -6.92 -18.17
CA ARG A 183 -5.33 -5.43 -18.22
C ARG A 183 -6.47 -4.92 -17.36
N ALA A 184 -7.61 -5.60 -17.33
CA ALA A 184 -8.73 -5.28 -16.44
C ALA A 184 -8.36 -5.44 -14.95
N ASP A 185 -7.70 -6.55 -14.59
CA ASP A 185 -7.17 -6.79 -13.25
C ASP A 185 -6.15 -5.71 -12.84
N GLY A 186 -5.28 -5.26 -13.75
CA GLY A 186 -4.38 -4.13 -13.52
C GLY A 186 -5.11 -2.84 -13.14
N HIS A 187 -6.31 -2.59 -13.67
CA HIS A 187 -7.13 -1.45 -13.23
C HIS A 187 -7.67 -1.60 -11.80
N ALA A 188 -7.93 -2.81 -11.31
CA ALA A 188 -8.27 -3.04 -9.90
C ALA A 188 -7.11 -2.68 -8.97
N TRP A 189 -5.87 -3.03 -9.35
CA TRP A 189 -4.68 -2.62 -8.61
C TRP A 189 -4.43 -1.10 -8.62
N ARG A 190 -4.72 -0.43 -9.74
CA ARG A 190 -4.72 1.04 -9.78
C ARG A 190 -5.78 1.63 -8.85
N ALA A 191 -7.01 1.10 -8.84
CA ALA A 191 -8.09 1.58 -7.97
C ALA A 191 -7.76 1.43 -6.48
N ARG A 192 -7.06 0.36 -6.10
CA ARG A 192 -6.58 0.11 -4.75
C ARG A 192 -5.53 1.12 -4.30
N ALA A 193 -4.65 1.54 -5.20
CA ALA A 193 -3.50 2.38 -4.88
C ALA A 193 -3.88 3.81 -4.45
N SER A 194 -3.06 4.41 -3.57
CA SER A 194 -3.14 5.85 -3.24
C SER A 194 -2.62 6.71 -4.38
N ALA A 195 -1.56 6.23 -5.05
CA ALA A 195 -0.92 6.90 -6.17
C ALA A 195 -0.41 5.90 -7.22
N ILE A 196 -0.38 6.36 -8.49
CA ILE A 196 0.25 5.65 -9.61
C ILE A 196 1.46 6.45 -10.05
N LEU A 197 2.61 5.79 -10.14
CA LEU A 197 3.88 6.40 -10.54
C LEU A 197 4.32 5.88 -11.90
N THR A 198 4.79 6.81 -12.74
CA THR A 198 5.48 6.48 -13.99
C THR A 198 6.72 7.37 -14.18
N GLY A 199 7.55 7.05 -15.18
CA GLY A 199 8.69 7.85 -15.58
C GLY A 199 8.47 8.56 -16.90
N ILE A 200 9.30 9.59 -17.16
CA ILE A 200 9.25 10.38 -18.40
C ILE A 200 9.40 9.53 -19.68
N GLY A 201 10.15 8.42 -19.62
CA GLY A 201 10.27 7.51 -20.77
C GLY A 201 8.91 6.98 -21.21
N THR A 202 8.14 6.41 -20.27
CA THR A 202 6.79 5.90 -20.54
C THR A 202 5.84 6.99 -21.04
N VAL A 203 5.96 8.23 -20.51
CA VAL A 203 5.12 9.35 -20.99
C VAL A 203 5.46 9.71 -22.42
N LYS A 204 6.73 9.69 -22.82
CA LYS A 204 7.17 9.99 -24.19
C LYS A 204 6.79 8.89 -25.19
N GLU A 205 6.78 7.63 -24.76
CA GLU A 205 6.52 6.46 -25.61
C GLU A 205 5.02 6.16 -25.76
N ASP A 206 4.29 6.15 -24.64
CA ASP A 206 2.90 5.64 -24.56
C ASP A 206 1.85 6.74 -24.36
N ASP A 207 2.25 7.94 -23.98
CA ASP A 207 1.37 9.07 -23.57
C ASP A 207 0.19 8.65 -22.67
N PRO A 208 0.44 7.98 -21.53
CA PRO A 208 -0.59 7.33 -20.75
C PRO A 208 -1.39 8.34 -19.91
N ARG A 209 -2.68 8.07 -19.71
CA ARG A 209 -3.54 8.86 -18.82
C ARG A 209 -3.33 8.58 -17.34
N MET A 210 -2.75 7.44 -17.00
CA MET A 210 -2.54 6.99 -15.60
C MET A 210 -3.82 7.05 -14.75
N THR A 211 -4.95 6.58 -15.28
CA THR A 211 -6.27 6.60 -14.63
C THR A 211 -6.88 5.21 -14.49
N VAL A 212 -7.81 5.07 -13.55
CA VAL A 212 -8.70 3.90 -13.44
C VAL A 212 -9.88 4.10 -14.40
N ARG A 213 -10.18 3.10 -15.25
CA ARG A 213 -11.27 3.15 -16.24
C ARG A 213 -12.16 1.91 -16.26
N ALA A 214 -11.61 0.74 -15.89
CA ALA A 214 -12.31 -0.54 -15.97
C ALA A 214 -12.99 -0.95 -14.65
N ILE A 215 -12.85 -0.15 -13.60
CA ILE A 215 -13.42 -0.39 -12.27
C ILE A 215 -14.26 0.83 -11.90
N ASP A 216 -15.48 0.59 -11.44
CA ASP A 216 -16.30 1.64 -10.84
C ASP A 216 -15.72 2.02 -9.48
N THR A 217 -15.24 3.24 -9.37
CA THR A 217 -14.65 3.79 -8.16
C THR A 217 -14.89 5.29 -8.07
N PRO A 218 -15.33 5.78 -6.90
CA PRO A 218 -15.54 7.22 -6.70
C PRO A 218 -14.22 8.01 -6.62
N ARG A 219 -13.07 7.32 -6.58
CA ARG A 219 -11.77 7.93 -6.37
C ARG A 219 -10.80 7.55 -7.49
N GLN A 220 -10.02 8.51 -7.95
CA GLN A 220 -8.83 8.28 -8.77
C GLN A 220 -7.57 8.35 -7.91
N PRO A 221 -6.57 7.49 -8.13
CA PRO A 221 -5.27 7.62 -7.47
C PRO A 221 -4.56 8.89 -7.92
N LYS A 222 -3.70 9.44 -7.04
CA LYS A 222 -2.81 10.56 -7.39
C LYS A 222 -1.88 10.13 -8.51
N ARG A 223 -1.64 11.00 -9.49
CA ARG A 223 -0.66 10.73 -10.56
C ARG A 223 0.70 11.29 -10.18
N VAL A 224 1.74 10.48 -10.32
CA VAL A 224 3.12 10.82 -9.99
C VAL A 224 4.01 10.58 -11.21
N LEU A 225 4.74 11.59 -11.61
CA LEU A 225 5.71 11.54 -12.70
C LEU A 225 7.12 11.78 -12.18
N ILE A 226 8.06 10.90 -12.50
CA ILE A 226 9.48 11.13 -12.34
C ILE A 226 10.03 11.68 -13.64
N ASP A 227 10.44 12.95 -13.61
CA ASP A 227 11.01 13.68 -14.75
C ASP A 227 12.14 14.60 -14.30
N SER A 228 13.34 14.05 -14.16
CA SER A 228 14.49 14.75 -13.58
C SER A 228 14.80 16.10 -14.24
N ARG A 229 14.47 16.28 -15.51
CA ARG A 229 14.79 17.49 -16.28
C ARG A 229 13.57 18.29 -16.73
N LEU A 230 12.36 17.88 -16.33
CA LEU A 230 11.11 18.48 -16.79
C LEU A 230 10.97 18.43 -18.34
N ASP A 231 11.26 17.28 -18.92
CA ASP A 231 11.21 17.04 -20.37
C ASP A 231 9.80 16.68 -20.87
N ALA A 232 8.82 16.54 -19.98
CA ALA A 232 7.43 16.20 -20.34
C ALA A 232 6.79 17.34 -21.15
N SER A 233 6.05 16.96 -22.20
CA SER A 233 5.21 17.93 -22.91
C SER A 233 4.01 18.34 -22.03
N PRO A 234 3.69 19.64 -21.91
CA PRO A 234 2.48 20.10 -21.24
C PRO A 234 1.17 19.56 -21.89
N LEU A 235 1.27 19.01 -23.09
CA LEU A 235 0.14 18.43 -23.82
C LEU A 235 -0.06 16.94 -23.51
N SER A 236 0.85 16.31 -22.78
CA SER A 236 0.77 14.87 -22.45
C SER A 236 -0.50 14.55 -21.66
N GLN A 237 -1.09 13.36 -21.96
CA GLN A 237 -2.35 12.88 -21.38
C GLN A 237 -2.30 12.75 -19.85
N ILE A 238 -1.13 12.57 -19.27
CA ILE A 238 -0.97 12.48 -17.81
C ILE A 238 -1.40 13.76 -17.08
N PHE A 239 -1.42 14.92 -17.74
CA PHE A 239 -1.84 16.21 -17.17
C PHE A 239 -3.33 16.51 -17.39
N VAL A 240 -4.08 15.64 -18.10
CA VAL A 240 -5.50 15.88 -18.40
C VAL A 240 -6.39 15.47 -17.22
N GLY A 241 -7.25 16.38 -16.76
CA GLY A 241 -8.40 16.10 -15.89
C GLY A 241 -8.13 16.03 -14.39
N ALA A 242 -6.88 15.99 -13.91
CA ALA A 242 -6.53 16.09 -12.48
C ALA A 242 -5.07 16.52 -12.30
N PRO A 243 -4.70 17.11 -11.16
CA PRO A 243 -3.32 17.47 -10.85
C PRO A 243 -2.37 16.25 -10.93
N THR A 244 -1.15 16.51 -11.39
CA THR A 244 -0.06 15.53 -11.44
C THR A 244 1.09 16.03 -10.60
N LEU A 245 1.60 15.18 -9.69
CA LEU A 245 2.80 15.48 -8.90
C LEU A 245 4.03 15.09 -9.72
N VAL A 246 4.88 16.07 -10.04
CA VAL A 246 6.09 15.87 -10.86
C VAL A 246 7.31 16.04 -9.98
N PHE A 247 8.13 14.99 -9.89
CA PHE A 247 9.42 15.06 -9.22
C PHE A 247 10.54 15.32 -10.22
N CYS A 248 11.34 16.36 -9.98
CA CYS A 248 12.52 16.71 -10.77
C CYS A 248 13.78 16.74 -9.91
N SER A 249 14.96 16.78 -10.55
CA SER A 249 16.23 16.82 -9.82
C SER A 249 16.50 18.20 -9.21
N ALA A 250 16.21 19.26 -9.94
CA ALA A 250 16.41 20.64 -9.50
C ALA A 250 15.41 21.58 -10.20
N LEU A 251 15.19 22.74 -9.59
CA LEU A 251 14.54 23.89 -10.22
C LEU A 251 15.57 25.02 -10.29
N ASP A 252 15.87 25.46 -11.50
CA ASP A 252 16.81 26.53 -11.77
C ASP A 252 16.43 27.27 -13.08
N SER A 253 17.20 28.31 -13.43
CA SER A 253 16.89 29.13 -14.60
C SER A 253 16.90 28.38 -15.94
N SER A 254 17.48 27.17 -15.99
CA SER A 254 17.51 26.35 -17.21
C SER A 254 16.21 25.59 -17.49
N ASN A 255 15.37 25.39 -16.47
CA ASN A 255 14.14 24.61 -16.58
C ASN A 255 12.88 25.33 -16.06
N GLU A 256 12.99 26.57 -15.56
CA GLU A 256 11.86 27.32 -14.98
C GLU A 256 10.72 27.55 -15.99
N GLU A 257 11.03 27.88 -17.25
CA GLU A 257 10.01 28.02 -18.30
C GLU A 257 9.23 26.71 -18.51
N ARG A 258 9.91 25.55 -18.50
CA ARG A 258 9.27 24.23 -18.58
C ARG A 258 8.43 23.96 -17.37
N ALA A 259 8.95 24.30 -16.18
CA ALA A 259 8.22 24.16 -14.92
C ALA A 259 6.91 24.96 -14.95
N ASP A 260 6.96 26.23 -15.41
CA ASP A 260 5.78 27.07 -15.50
C ASP A 260 4.76 26.55 -16.50
N ALA A 261 5.21 26.04 -17.64
CA ALA A 261 4.34 25.41 -18.61
C ALA A 261 3.61 24.18 -18.05
N LEU A 262 4.27 23.37 -17.21
CA LEU A 262 3.65 22.24 -16.53
C LEU A 262 2.72 22.69 -15.38
N ARG A 263 3.10 23.71 -14.60
CA ARG A 263 2.24 24.31 -13.56
C ARG A 263 0.95 24.88 -14.15
N ALA A 264 1.01 25.49 -15.31
CA ALA A 264 -0.17 25.98 -16.04
C ALA A 264 -1.14 24.85 -16.43
N ARG A 265 -0.68 23.60 -16.45
CA ARG A 265 -1.49 22.38 -16.67
C ARG A 265 -1.95 21.73 -15.38
N GLY A 266 -1.72 22.37 -14.22
CA GLY A 266 -2.07 21.85 -12.89
C GLY A 266 -1.05 20.89 -12.32
N ALA A 267 0.18 20.84 -12.84
CA ALA A 267 1.24 20.07 -12.23
C ALA A 267 1.75 20.74 -10.94
N GLU A 268 1.94 19.96 -9.90
CA GLU A 268 2.72 20.35 -8.72
C GLU A 268 4.14 19.81 -8.89
N ILE A 269 5.14 20.68 -8.83
CA ILE A 269 6.54 20.30 -9.07
C ILE A 269 7.30 20.30 -7.76
N VAL A 270 8.00 19.20 -7.49
CA VAL A 270 8.83 19.00 -6.30
C VAL A 270 10.25 18.66 -6.76
N ALA A 271 11.21 19.51 -6.37
CA ALA A 271 12.61 19.28 -6.64
C ALA A 271 13.25 18.47 -5.51
N LEU A 272 13.68 17.24 -5.83
CA LEU A 272 14.38 16.32 -4.94
C LEU A 272 15.48 15.62 -5.72
N GLY A 273 16.64 16.27 -5.85
CA GLY A 273 17.77 15.76 -6.62
C GLY A 273 18.78 14.99 -5.77
N ASN A 274 19.37 13.95 -6.36
CA ASN A 274 20.56 13.28 -5.84
C ASN A 274 21.84 13.83 -6.47
N GLU A 275 23.00 13.36 -6.02
CA GLU A 275 24.32 13.77 -6.51
C GLU A 275 24.58 13.48 -8.00
N HIS A 276 23.77 12.61 -8.61
CA HIS A 276 23.85 12.23 -10.03
C HIS A 276 22.92 13.05 -10.94
N GLY A 277 22.30 14.11 -10.41
CA GLY A 277 21.33 14.92 -11.16
C GLY A 277 20.06 14.17 -11.56
N LYS A 278 19.67 13.16 -10.75
CA LYS A 278 18.42 12.42 -10.86
C LYS A 278 17.54 12.71 -9.66
N VAL A 279 16.28 12.31 -9.73
CA VAL A 279 15.40 12.33 -8.57
C VAL A 279 15.92 11.34 -7.52
N ASP A 280 16.03 11.80 -6.27
CA ASP A 280 16.30 10.97 -5.10
C ASP A 280 15.05 10.13 -4.79
N LEU A 281 15.10 8.84 -5.13
CA LEU A 281 13.94 7.95 -5.01
C LEU A 281 13.55 7.67 -3.57
N PRO A 282 14.46 7.41 -2.61
CA PRO A 282 14.14 7.31 -1.19
C PRO A 282 13.47 8.57 -0.62
N ALA A 283 14.03 9.77 -0.91
CA ALA A 283 13.45 11.04 -0.46
C ALA A 283 12.05 11.27 -1.05
N MET A 284 11.85 10.94 -2.32
CA MET A 284 10.54 10.98 -2.98
C MET A 284 9.51 10.07 -2.27
N LEU A 285 9.89 8.86 -1.86
CA LEU A 285 8.99 7.98 -1.11
C LEU A 285 8.61 8.56 0.25
N THR A 286 9.55 9.21 0.93
CA THR A 286 9.29 9.92 2.20
C THR A 286 8.30 11.07 1.99
N GLU A 287 8.49 11.88 0.95
CA GLU A 287 7.58 12.97 0.59
C GLU A 287 6.17 12.45 0.23
N LEU A 288 6.08 11.35 -0.52
CA LEU A 288 4.80 10.72 -0.83
C LEU A 288 4.07 10.22 0.43
N ALA A 289 4.80 9.65 1.39
CA ALA A 289 4.23 9.24 2.68
C ALA A 289 3.71 10.43 3.49
N ALA A 290 4.45 11.56 3.54
CA ALA A 290 4.02 12.80 4.18
C ALA A 290 2.72 13.35 3.55
N ARG A 291 2.53 13.15 2.23
CA ARG A 291 1.32 13.49 1.48
C ARG A 291 0.18 12.47 1.63
N GLY A 292 0.33 11.49 2.50
CA GLY A 292 -0.70 10.48 2.82
C GLY A 292 -0.79 9.32 1.83
N VAL A 293 0.24 9.06 1.01
CA VAL A 293 0.28 7.91 0.11
C VAL A 293 0.58 6.64 0.92
N ASN A 294 -0.37 5.71 0.96
CA ASN A 294 -0.23 4.41 1.60
C ASN A 294 0.36 3.37 0.64
N GLU A 295 -0.26 3.18 -0.51
CA GLU A 295 0.17 2.23 -1.54
C GLU A 295 0.56 2.99 -2.81
N LEU A 296 1.79 2.81 -3.28
CA LEU A 296 2.31 3.35 -4.54
C LEU A 296 2.34 2.24 -5.59
N HIS A 297 1.55 2.40 -6.64
CA HIS A 297 1.54 1.50 -7.80
C HIS A 297 2.46 2.04 -8.88
N VAL A 298 3.53 1.32 -9.20
CA VAL A 298 4.52 1.73 -10.19
C VAL A 298 4.23 1.05 -11.52
N GLU A 299 4.02 1.85 -12.56
CA GLU A 299 3.93 1.41 -13.95
C GLU A 299 4.95 2.19 -14.78
N ALA A 300 6.17 1.70 -14.87
CA ALA A 300 7.29 2.40 -15.49
C ALA A 300 8.06 1.51 -16.46
N GLY A 301 8.88 2.14 -17.29
CA GLY A 301 9.76 1.44 -18.20
C GLY A 301 10.96 0.80 -17.49
N TYR A 302 11.64 -0.11 -18.17
CA TYR A 302 12.66 -0.98 -17.58
C TYR A 302 13.80 -0.23 -16.87
N LYS A 303 14.19 0.98 -17.35
CA LYS A 303 15.25 1.81 -16.72
C LYS A 303 14.86 2.29 -15.33
N LEU A 304 13.66 2.83 -15.17
CA LEU A 304 13.18 3.32 -13.87
C LEU A 304 12.89 2.15 -12.94
N ASN A 305 12.36 1.04 -13.45
CA ASN A 305 12.22 -0.20 -12.68
C ASN A 305 13.56 -0.65 -12.09
N GLY A 306 14.63 -0.64 -12.91
CA GLY A 306 15.96 -0.97 -12.47
C GLY A 306 16.48 -0.04 -11.37
N SER A 307 16.27 1.28 -11.51
CA SER A 307 16.68 2.25 -10.48
C SER A 307 15.94 2.02 -9.16
N LEU A 308 14.62 1.87 -9.19
CA LEU A 308 13.81 1.59 -8.00
C LEU A 308 14.23 0.30 -7.27
N LEU A 309 14.58 -0.75 -8.03
CA LEU A 309 15.06 -2.00 -7.45
C LEU A 309 16.46 -1.86 -6.85
N ARG A 310 17.41 -1.23 -7.55
CA ARG A 310 18.78 -1.02 -7.07
C ARG A 310 18.82 -0.18 -5.79
N GLU A 311 17.94 0.81 -5.67
CA GLU A 311 17.86 1.71 -4.50
C GLU A 311 16.97 1.17 -3.38
N GLY A 312 16.54 -0.11 -3.44
CA GLY A 312 15.71 -0.73 -2.39
C GLY A 312 14.34 -0.08 -2.21
N CYS A 313 13.82 0.56 -3.24
CA CYS A 313 12.58 1.31 -3.21
C CYS A 313 11.32 0.47 -3.48
N VAL A 314 11.46 -0.83 -3.77
CA VAL A 314 10.36 -1.73 -4.11
C VAL A 314 10.13 -2.74 -2.99
N ASP A 315 8.87 -2.97 -2.63
CA ASP A 315 8.48 -3.96 -1.64
C ASP A 315 7.90 -5.22 -2.28
N GLU A 316 7.16 -5.06 -3.40
CA GLU A 316 6.41 -6.15 -4.02
C GLU A 316 6.38 -5.98 -5.54
N LEU A 317 6.55 -7.09 -6.25
CA LEU A 317 6.35 -7.17 -7.69
C LEU A 317 4.96 -7.73 -7.98
N LEU A 318 4.23 -7.07 -8.86
CA LEU A 318 2.99 -7.55 -9.49
C LEU A 318 3.31 -7.85 -10.95
N VAL A 319 3.54 -9.10 -11.27
CA VAL A 319 3.96 -9.53 -12.61
C VAL A 319 2.82 -10.26 -13.31
N TYR A 320 2.48 -9.80 -14.50
CA TYR A 320 1.64 -10.57 -15.44
C TYR A 320 2.54 -11.20 -16.49
N LEU A 321 2.51 -12.52 -16.59
CA LEU A 321 3.27 -13.28 -17.59
C LEU A 321 2.33 -13.84 -18.65
N ALA A 322 2.51 -13.38 -19.88
CA ALA A 322 1.81 -13.90 -21.04
C ALA A 322 2.46 -15.21 -21.54
N PRO A 323 1.68 -16.17 -22.06
CA PRO A 323 2.18 -17.43 -22.62
C PRO A 323 2.78 -17.24 -24.02
N SER A 324 3.78 -16.36 -24.13
CA SER A 324 4.47 -16.00 -25.37
C SER A 324 5.97 -15.77 -25.14
N LEU A 325 6.76 -15.71 -26.22
CA LEU A 325 8.20 -15.47 -26.21
C LEU A 325 8.55 -14.37 -27.22
N LEU A 326 9.41 -13.41 -26.83
CA LEU A 326 9.91 -12.35 -27.72
C LEU A 326 11.41 -12.46 -28.03
N GLY A 327 12.15 -13.27 -27.29
CA GLY A 327 13.58 -13.51 -27.52
C GLY A 327 14.51 -12.48 -26.89
N THR A 328 15.81 -12.79 -26.91
CA THR A 328 16.84 -12.14 -26.08
C THR A 328 17.16 -10.69 -26.47
N GLN A 329 16.87 -10.26 -27.69
CA GLN A 329 17.11 -8.87 -28.13
C GLN A 329 16.03 -7.89 -27.65
N SER A 330 14.95 -8.40 -27.08
CA SER A 330 13.81 -7.62 -26.58
C SER A 330 14.09 -7.03 -25.20
N LEU A 331 13.36 -5.96 -24.83
CA LEU A 331 13.53 -5.26 -23.55
C LEU A 331 13.14 -6.15 -22.37
N GLY A 332 13.96 -6.16 -21.32
CA GLY A 332 13.66 -6.87 -20.08
C GLY A 332 12.71 -6.11 -19.14
N MET A 333 12.36 -6.72 -18.02
CA MET A 333 11.48 -6.13 -17.01
C MET A 333 12.13 -5.00 -16.22
N ALA A 334 13.45 -5.06 -15.99
CA ALA A 334 14.22 -4.08 -15.24
C ALA A 334 15.69 -4.07 -15.69
N ASP A 335 16.31 -2.88 -15.68
CA ASP A 335 17.72 -2.67 -15.98
C ASP A 335 18.56 -3.00 -14.75
N LEU A 336 18.96 -4.25 -14.62
CA LEU A 336 19.77 -4.76 -13.53
C LEU A 336 21.07 -5.35 -14.07
N ALA A 337 22.18 -5.02 -13.43
CA ALA A 337 23.45 -5.67 -13.70
C ALA A 337 23.39 -7.13 -13.24
N ALA A 338 24.02 -8.02 -14.00
CA ALA A 338 24.17 -9.39 -13.59
C ALA A 338 25.02 -9.45 -12.30
N PRO A 339 24.62 -10.20 -11.27
CA PRO A 339 25.46 -10.38 -10.09
C PRO A 339 26.69 -11.23 -10.44
N ALA A 340 27.80 -11.01 -9.74
CA ALA A 340 29.02 -11.77 -9.94
C ALA A 340 28.87 -13.27 -9.62
N THR A 341 27.98 -13.60 -8.68
CA THR A 341 27.66 -14.96 -8.28
C THR A 341 26.15 -15.14 -8.13
N LEU A 342 25.66 -16.37 -8.13
CA LEU A 342 24.25 -16.65 -7.89
C LEU A 342 23.77 -16.21 -6.51
N ASP A 343 24.65 -16.13 -5.53
CA ASP A 343 24.30 -15.64 -4.17
C ASP A 343 24.01 -14.15 -4.12
N GLY A 344 24.58 -13.37 -5.05
CA GLY A 344 24.27 -11.95 -5.19
C GLY A 344 22.94 -11.63 -5.89
N ARG A 345 22.13 -12.65 -6.22
CA ARG A 345 20.82 -12.44 -6.84
C ARG A 345 19.83 -11.80 -5.90
N THR A 346 18.98 -10.92 -6.40
CA THR A 346 17.80 -10.43 -5.66
C THR A 346 16.84 -11.60 -5.41
N ARG A 347 16.57 -11.89 -4.13
CA ARG A 347 15.67 -12.98 -3.73
C ARG A 347 14.24 -12.45 -3.57
N LEU A 348 13.29 -13.28 -3.98
CA LEU A 348 11.85 -13.00 -3.88
C LEU A 348 11.16 -14.18 -3.20
N ALA A 349 10.11 -13.89 -2.43
CA ALA A 349 9.16 -14.88 -1.94
C ALA A 349 7.84 -14.71 -2.71
N PHE A 350 7.34 -15.78 -3.29
CA PHE A 350 6.01 -15.77 -3.90
C PHE A 350 4.94 -15.61 -2.81
N HIS A 351 4.09 -14.62 -2.96
CA HIS A 351 2.95 -14.39 -2.08
C HIS A 351 1.69 -15.04 -2.66
N THR A 352 1.39 -14.79 -3.94
CA THR A 352 0.34 -15.51 -4.69
C THR A 352 0.78 -15.76 -6.12
N VAL A 353 0.25 -16.83 -6.71
CA VAL A 353 0.36 -17.14 -8.14
C VAL A 353 -1.02 -17.58 -8.62
N ASP A 354 -1.61 -16.77 -9.49
CA ASP A 354 -2.98 -16.96 -9.94
C ASP A 354 -3.03 -16.94 -11.48
N ARG A 355 -4.04 -17.58 -12.07
CA ARG A 355 -4.36 -17.44 -13.48
C ARG A 355 -5.40 -16.34 -13.67
N VAL A 356 -5.12 -15.41 -14.61
CA VAL A 356 -6.00 -14.29 -14.96
C VAL A 356 -6.20 -14.28 -16.47
N GLY A 357 -7.31 -14.87 -16.94
CA GLY A 357 -7.48 -15.20 -18.34
C GLY A 357 -6.45 -16.24 -18.77
N ASP A 358 -5.68 -15.94 -19.82
CA ASP A 358 -4.60 -16.80 -20.30
C ASP A 358 -3.25 -16.49 -19.64
N ASP A 359 -3.13 -15.36 -18.92
CA ASP A 359 -1.91 -14.93 -18.28
C ASP A 359 -1.78 -15.47 -16.84
N LEU A 360 -0.55 -15.52 -16.33
CA LEU A 360 -0.28 -15.71 -14.91
C LEU A 360 -0.12 -14.34 -14.22
N ARG A 361 -0.77 -14.15 -13.08
CA ARG A 361 -0.51 -13.05 -12.15
C ARG A 361 0.33 -13.56 -10.99
N ILE A 362 1.48 -12.95 -10.77
CA ILE A 362 2.40 -13.30 -9.70
C ILE A 362 2.57 -12.08 -8.80
N LEU A 363 2.27 -12.25 -7.51
CA LEU A 363 2.70 -11.34 -6.46
C LEU A 363 3.93 -11.93 -5.79
N ALA A 364 5.05 -11.20 -5.80
CA ALA A 364 6.30 -11.65 -5.19
C ALA A 364 6.91 -10.50 -4.38
N ARG A 365 7.31 -10.79 -3.14
CA ARG A 365 7.91 -9.81 -2.21
C ARG A 365 9.41 -9.90 -2.22
N LEU A 366 10.07 -8.74 -2.21
CA LEU A 366 11.51 -8.67 -2.06
C LEU A 366 11.88 -9.14 -0.64
N MET A 367 12.85 -10.06 -0.58
CA MET A 367 13.40 -10.52 0.67
C MET A 367 14.59 -9.63 1.08
N PRO A 368 14.79 -9.36 2.38
CA PRO A 368 16.00 -8.70 2.85
C PRO A 368 17.25 -9.44 2.33
N ASN A 369 18.27 -8.72 1.90
CA ASN A 369 19.55 -9.33 1.58
C ASN A 369 20.21 -9.81 2.88
N ALA A 370 20.45 -11.10 3.00
CA ALA A 370 21.09 -11.72 4.18
C ALA A 370 22.48 -11.15 4.53
N ALA A 371 23.05 -10.29 3.70
CA ALA A 371 24.35 -9.65 3.92
C ALA A 371 24.29 -8.28 4.64
N ALA A 372 23.10 -7.75 4.93
CA ALA A 372 22.96 -6.42 5.56
C ALA A 372 22.77 -6.49 7.08
N ASP A 373 22.39 -7.65 7.64
CA ASP A 373 22.06 -7.80 9.06
C ASP A 373 23.25 -8.18 9.95
N ASP A 374 24.43 -8.49 9.39
CA ASP A 374 25.63 -8.89 10.16
C ASP A 374 26.49 -7.71 10.68
N VAL A 375 26.07 -6.45 10.51
CA VAL A 375 26.89 -5.28 10.90
C VAL A 375 26.43 -4.64 12.22
N ASP A 376 25.31 -5.03 12.82
CA ASP A 376 24.77 -4.36 14.03
C ASP A 376 24.58 -5.31 15.24
N GLY A 377 25.32 -6.41 15.32
CA GLY A 377 25.27 -7.42 16.38
C GLY A 377 26.50 -7.51 17.27
N GLY A 378 27.30 -6.47 17.37
CA GLY A 378 28.52 -6.47 18.20
C GLY A 378 28.41 -5.55 19.41
N VAL A 379 27.73 -5.98 20.50
CA VAL A 379 27.94 -5.40 21.82
C VAL A 379 28.22 -6.54 22.82
N ASP A 380 29.44 -6.53 23.29
CA ASP A 380 30.08 -7.34 24.28
C ASP A 380 29.20 -7.85 25.44
N GLY A 381 29.07 -9.15 25.55
CA GLY A 381 28.75 -9.84 26.79
C GLY A 381 30.04 -10.33 27.46
N ALA A 382 30.62 -9.53 28.34
CA ALA A 382 31.72 -9.93 29.18
C ALA A 382 31.30 -11.12 30.08
N ALA A 383 31.84 -12.28 29.81
CA ALA A 383 31.76 -13.45 30.68
C ALA A 383 32.60 -13.23 31.94
N GLY A 384 31.95 -13.01 33.08
CA GLY A 384 32.56 -13.11 34.39
C GLY A 384 32.76 -14.57 34.74
N THR A 385 34.01 -15.01 34.77
CA THR A 385 34.44 -16.25 35.37
C THR A 385 34.23 -16.23 36.89
N LEU A 386 33.44 -17.15 37.41
CA LEU A 386 33.44 -17.49 38.83
C LEU A 386 34.41 -18.66 39.00
N GLU A 387 35.54 -18.40 39.65
CA GLU A 387 36.46 -19.41 40.20
C GLU A 387 35.85 -20.05 41.43
N ASP A 388 36.02 -21.37 41.50
CA ASP A 388 35.80 -22.23 42.67
C ASP A 388 36.79 -21.95 43.80
N ALA A 389 36.36 -22.06 45.03
CA ALA A 389 37.06 -22.71 46.12
C ALA A 389 36.47 -22.39 47.52
N PRO A 390 36.70 -23.20 48.51
CA PRO A 390 36.83 -24.66 48.61
C PRO A 390 35.63 -25.31 49.32
#